data_72e34ae3dbbb2a1401945680415664c6
#
_entry.id   72e34ae3dbbb2a1401945680415664c6
#
_cell.length_a   1.000
_cell.length_b   1.000
_cell.length_c   1.000
_cell.angle_alpha   90.00
_cell.angle_beta   90.00
_cell.angle_gamma   90.00
#
_symmetry.space_group_name_H-M   'P 1'
#
loop_
_entity.id
_entity.type
_entity.pdbx_description
1 polymer ?
#
loop_
_entity_poly.entity_id
_entity_poly.type
_entity_poly.pdbx_seq_one_letter_code
_entity_poly.pdbx_strand_id
1 'polypeptide(L)'
;LNQYRFLRGQNHYDSWLLSGVSGHGVASFYYPPKAQANCNGCHMPLVPSTDFGARDFDGSGVLSIHDHLFLGANTAMRSMVGTTLESFEAHRQFIEGSLRVDIFGIRRGEDVDAPFEGPIGPGTPTLQPGETILIETVLRTMGMGHHFTQGTADSNQVWVEVDVTLNGQTIGHSGSLDETGVVDPWSHFVNALVLSRDGSRIDQRNVEDIFVALYNHQIPPGAADTVHYRLSVPDDASGMLTVKIRTLYRKFDTHFLNIFRPPEPGESGVNDLPIVTLGEDEVSFPIGSGEGTVAQDEHPLWMRWNDYGIGLLRKGGMGAVRGELVSASEAFHKVVDLGHADGHVNLARAMIRAGRIDDAASALSDAGRHSPAALPWTLDWFGARVNRENGHYQEALESLTRLVETRYPDARNRGFDFSRDVRLLNELGTVHFALARREVGEGQDAGLEEANSWFQKTLVEDPENVTAHWNLAQLNDLMGNAEVASEHRGFHRKYKPDDSARDQAISAHRIANPPANHAASDIVIYDLQRETNSTPPGGR
;
A
#
# COMPACT_ATOMS: atom_id res chain seq x y z
N LEU A 1 -1.06 -2.02 -13.04
CA LEU A 1 0.34 -1.67 -12.91
C LEU A 1 1.20 -2.85 -13.27
N ASN A 2 2.12 -2.63 -14.16
CA ASN A 2 3.20 -3.55 -14.39
C ASN A 2 4.12 -3.55 -13.16
N GLN A 3 4.23 -4.66 -12.45
CA GLN A 3 5.10 -4.80 -11.27
C GLN A 3 6.59 -4.54 -11.59
N TYR A 4 6.95 -4.58 -12.87
CA TYR A 4 8.30 -4.32 -13.38
C TYR A 4 8.52 -2.85 -13.78
N ARG A 5 7.47 -2.04 -13.79
CA ARG A 5 7.50 -0.58 -13.95
C ARG A 5 7.44 0.15 -12.62
N PHE A 6 7.67 -0.58 -11.60
CA PHE A 6 7.60 -0.09 -10.26
C PHE A 6 8.46 1.16 -10.16
N LEU A 7 7.91 2.26 -9.92
CA LEU A 7 8.63 3.49 -9.67
C LEU A 7 9.45 4.05 -10.84
N ARG A 8 8.81 4.27 -11.94
CA ARG A 8 9.32 5.30 -12.83
C ARG A 8 9.24 6.64 -12.09
N GLY A 9 10.20 6.83 -11.18
CA GLY A 9 10.36 8.03 -10.41
C GLY A 9 9.06 8.51 -9.75
N GLN A 10 8.41 9.45 -10.36
CA GLN A 10 7.27 10.16 -9.79
C GLN A 10 5.92 9.75 -10.40
N ASN A 11 5.74 8.48 -10.74
CA ASN A 11 4.49 8.02 -11.35
C ASN A 11 3.36 7.86 -10.33
N HIS A 12 2.70 8.96 -9.99
CA HIS A 12 1.48 8.95 -9.17
C HIS A 12 0.25 8.54 -9.99
N TYR A 13 0.28 8.73 -11.31
CA TYR A 13 -0.87 8.57 -12.17
C TYR A 13 -1.38 7.13 -12.20
N ASP A 14 -0.51 6.14 -12.40
CA ASP A 14 -0.95 4.74 -12.48
C ASP A 14 -1.57 4.27 -11.17
N SER A 15 -1.00 4.62 -10.02
CA SER A 15 -1.54 4.23 -8.73
C SER A 15 -2.85 4.93 -8.41
N TRP A 16 -3.01 6.19 -8.83
CA TRP A 16 -4.27 6.91 -8.77
C TRP A 16 -5.30 6.29 -9.71
N LEU A 17 -4.97 6.07 -10.99
CA LEU A 17 -5.87 5.50 -12.00
C LEU A 17 -6.45 4.15 -11.54
N LEU A 18 -5.62 3.28 -10.95
CA LEU A 18 -6.01 1.96 -10.49
C LEU A 18 -6.59 1.94 -9.07
N SER A 19 -6.84 3.12 -8.46
CA SER A 19 -7.50 3.22 -7.16
C SER A 19 -9.02 3.39 -7.29
N GLY A 20 -9.75 3.09 -6.22
CA GLY A 20 -11.18 3.42 -6.14
C GLY A 20 -11.42 4.93 -6.06
N VAL A 21 -10.41 5.72 -5.68
CA VAL A 21 -10.52 7.18 -5.56
C VAL A 21 -10.66 7.85 -6.93
N SER A 22 -9.97 7.36 -7.94
CA SER A 22 -10.16 7.83 -9.34
C SER A 22 -11.53 7.45 -9.91
N GLY A 23 -12.16 6.41 -9.35
CA GLY A 23 -13.35 5.79 -9.90
C GLY A 23 -13.08 4.76 -11.00
N HIS A 24 -11.81 4.53 -11.37
CA HIS A 24 -11.45 3.55 -12.41
C HIS A 24 -11.02 2.19 -11.85
N GLY A 25 -10.53 2.14 -10.61
CA GLY A 25 -9.97 0.91 -10.03
C GLY A 25 -11.02 -0.10 -9.56
N VAL A 26 -11.06 -1.30 -10.14
CA VAL A 26 -12.01 -2.38 -9.79
C VAL A 26 -11.62 -3.19 -8.55
N ALA A 27 -10.37 -3.11 -8.10
CA ALA A 27 -9.81 -3.96 -7.04
C ALA A 27 -9.38 -3.16 -5.79
N SER A 28 -10.03 -2.06 -5.49
CA SER A 28 -9.68 -1.20 -4.36
C SER A 28 -10.23 -1.76 -3.03
N PHE A 29 -9.58 -1.37 -1.92
CA PHE A 29 -10.12 -1.56 -0.56
C PHE A 29 -11.07 -0.43 -0.13
N TYR A 30 -11.09 0.67 -0.88
CA TYR A 30 -11.88 1.85 -0.58
C TYR A 30 -12.45 2.47 -1.85
N TYR A 31 -13.71 2.85 -1.78
CA TYR A 31 -14.43 3.55 -2.83
C TYR A 31 -15.13 4.79 -2.23
N PRO A 32 -14.72 6.02 -2.60
CA PRO A 32 -15.30 7.23 -2.04
C PRO A 32 -16.74 7.44 -2.53
N PRO A 33 -17.53 8.29 -1.85
CA PRO A 33 -18.87 8.66 -2.31
C PRO A 33 -18.90 9.32 -3.69
N LYS A 34 -17.78 9.95 -4.10
CA LYS A 34 -17.61 10.60 -5.40
C LYS A 34 -16.17 10.41 -5.88
N ALA A 35 -16.02 10.01 -7.14
CA ALA A 35 -14.71 9.88 -7.78
C ALA A 35 -13.98 11.23 -7.88
N GLN A 36 -12.67 11.19 -7.71
CA GLN A 36 -11.77 12.33 -7.97
C GLN A 36 -11.23 12.19 -9.40
N ALA A 37 -11.87 12.88 -10.34
CA ALA A 37 -11.61 12.71 -11.77
C ALA A 37 -10.21 13.16 -12.21
N ASN A 38 -9.50 13.94 -11.38
CA ASN A 38 -8.15 14.43 -11.66
C ASN A 38 -7.43 14.84 -10.36
N CYS A 39 -6.16 15.21 -10.47
CA CYS A 39 -5.31 15.61 -9.35
C CYS A 39 -5.72 16.97 -8.73
N ASN A 40 -6.37 17.84 -9.52
CA ASN A 40 -6.69 19.20 -9.10
C ASN A 40 -7.69 19.23 -7.95
N GLY A 41 -8.61 18.26 -7.89
CA GLY A 41 -9.61 18.20 -6.82
C GLY A 41 -9.02 18.17 -5.41
N CYS A 42 -7.82 17.60 -5.25
CA CYS A 42 -7.11 17.56 -3.98
C CYS A 42 -5.98 18.59 -3.91
N HIS A 43 -5.15 18.73 -4.97
CA HIS A 43 -3.94 19.54 -4.94
C HIS A 43 -4.13 20.99 -5.35
N MET A 44 -5.24 21.32 -6.00
CA MET A 44 -5.60 22.68 -6.45
C MET A 44 -7.11 22.90 -6.21
N PRO A 45 -7.57 22.90 -4.96
CA PRO A 45 -8.99 23.05 -4.66
C PRO A 45 -9.53 24.36 -5.23
N LEU A 46 -10.84 24.38 -5.51
CA LEU A 46 -11.52 25.57 -5.97
C LEU A 46 -11.68 26.56 -4.81
N VAL A 47 -11.28 27.81 -5.04
CA VAL A 47 -11.47 28.91 -4.10
C VAL A 47 -12.29 30.02 -4.74
N PRO A 48 -13.28 30.60 -4.04
CA PRO A 48 -14.06 31.73 -4.57
C PRO A 48 -13.14 32.89 -4.95
N SER A 49 -13.37 33.49 -6.12
CA SER A 49 -12.52 34.55 -6.63
C SER A 49 -13.29 35.54 -7.51
N THR A 50 -12.84 36.79 -7.49
CA THR A 50 -13.26 37.84 -8.41
C THR A 50 -12.26 38.08 -9.55
N ASP A 51 -11.24 37.25 -9.68
CA ASP A 51 -10.26 37.30 -10.77
C ASP A 51 -10.97 37.19 -12.14
N PHE A 52 -10.42 37.82 -13.16
CA PHE A 52 -10.98 37.78 -14.51
C PHE A 52 -11.02 36.35 -15.12
N GLY A 53 -10.20 35.43 -14.61
CA GLY A 53 -10.19 34.01 -14.98
C GLY A 53 -11.18 33.16 -14.20
N ALA A 54 -11.86 33.72 -13.17
CA ALA A 54 -12.80 32.97 -12.35
C ALA A 54 -14.00 32.46 -13.15
N ARG A 55 -14.38 31.22 -12.90
CA ARG A 55 -15.51 30.54 -13.57
C ARG A 55 -16.32 29.76 -12.55
N ASP A 56 -17.57 29.47 -12.92
CA ASP A 56 -18.39 28.49 -12.22
C ASP A 56 -18.02 27.08 -12.74
N PHE A 57 -17.15 26.37 -12.01
CA PHE A 57 -16.63 25.06 -12.40
C PHE A 57 -17.55 23.90 -12.02
N ASP A 58 -18.40 24.08 -11.03
CA ASP A 58 -19.21 23.01 -10.42
C ASP A 58 -20.74 23.24 -10.51
N GLY A 59 -21.15 24.34 -11.17
CA GLY A 59 -22.56 24.70 -11.32
C GLY A 59 -23.20 25.28 -10.05
N SER A 60 -22.40 25.64 -9.06
CA SER A 60 -22.87 26.24 -7.80
C SER A 60 -23.31 27.69 -7.90
N GLY A 61 -23.00 28.37 -9.01
CA GLY A 61 -23.18 29.80 -9.20
C GLY A 61 -22.07 30.65 -8.56
N VAL A 62 -21.06 30.04 -7.93
CA VAL A 62 -19.93 30.71 -7.34
C VAL A 62 -18.76 30.73 -8.31
N LEU A 63 -18.31 31.93 -8.71
CA LEU A 63 -17.11 32.07 -9.52
C LEU A 63 -15.89 31.73 -8.68
N SER A 64 -15.06 30.82 -9.18
CA SER A 64 -13.90 30.26 -8.47
C SER A 64 -12.68 30.17 -9.40
N ILE A 65 -11.49 30.07 -8.81
CA ILE A 65 -10.25 29.68 -9.47
C ILE A 65 -9.68 28.46 -8.77
N HIS A 66 -8.83 27.70 -9.45
CA HIS A 66 -8.01 26.69 -8.78
C HIS A 66 -6.91 27.37 -7.97
N ASP A 67 -6.73 26.94 -6.71
CA ASP A 67 -5.61 27.38 -5.89
C ASP A 67 -4.29 26.85 -6.50
N HIS A 68 -3.36 27.76 -6.80
CA HIS A 68 -2.07 27.42 -7.41
C HIS A 68 -0.95 27.16 -6.40
N LEU A 69 -1.24 27.08 -5.11
CA LEU A 69 -0.26 26.68 -4.11
C LEU A 69 0.21 25.22 -4.31
N PHE A 70 -0.61 24.43 -4.96
CA PHE A 70 -0.35 23.01 -5.26
C PHE A 70 0.05 22.25 -4.01
N LEU A 71 -0.88 22.18 -3.07
CA LEU A 71 -0.68 21.54 -1.77
C LEU A 71 -0.15 20.09 -1.92
N GLY A 72 0.82 19.76 -1.10
CA GLY A 72 1.47 18.46 -1.08
C GLY A 72 2.53 18.40 0.00
N ALA A 73 3.36 17.37 0.02
CA ALA A 73 4.38 17.14 1.04
C ALA A 73 5.65 18.01 0.84
N ASN A 74 5.50 19.31 0.56
CA ASN A 74 6.62 20.22 0.26
C ASN A 74 7.09 21.03 1.49
N THR A 75 7.21 20.38 2.63
CA THR A 75 7.55 21.01 3.93
C THR A 75 8.97 21.56 4.02
N ALA A 76 9.89 21.20 3.11
CA ALA A 76 11.25 21.73 3.09
C ALA A 76 11.40 23.07 2.33
N MET A 77 10.38 23.53 1.60
CA MET A 77 10.51 24.68 0.70
C MET A 77 10.91 25.95 1.47
N ARG A 78 10.40 26.15 2.68
CA ARG A 78 10.78 27.29 3.50
C ARG A 78 12.27 27.31 3.84
N SER A 79 12.81 26.17 4.25
CA SER A 79 14.22 26.03 4.63
C SER A 79 15.18 26.08 3.42
N MET A 80 14.70 25.67 2.24
CA MET A 80 15.54 25.56 1.04
C MET A 80 15.51 26.80 0.16
N VAL A 81 14.32 27.40 -0.05
CA VAL A 81 14.14 28.53 -0.99
C VAL A 81 13.45 29.73 -0.37
N GLY A 82 13.26 29.74 0.95
CA GLY A 82 12.78 30.89 1.69
C GLY A 82 11.30 31.25 1.46
N THR A 83 10.43 30.24 1.24
CA THR A 83 8.98 30.48 1.15
C THR A 83 8.41 31.00 2.48
N THR A 84 7.18 31.52 2.44
CA THR A 84 6.52 32.07 3.62
C THR A 84 6.18 30.98 4.66
N LEU A 85 6.00 31.40 5.93
CA LEU A 85 5.51 30.51 6.98
C LEU A 85 4.11 29.99 6.64
N GLU A 86 3.25 30.83 6.06
CA GLU A 86 1.90 30.46 5.63
C GLU A 86 1.92 29.30 4.61
N SER A 87 2.82 29.39 3.61
CA SER A 87 3.02 28.31 2.65
C SER A 87 3.48 27.01 3.33
N PHE A 88 4.41 27.08 4.27
CA PHE A 88 4.84 25.93 5.04
C PHE A 88 3.68 25.29 5.83
N GLU A 89 2.92 26.11 6.56
CA GLU A 89 1.78 25.66 7.37
C GLU A 89 0.69 25.01 6.51
N ALA A 90 0.41 25.56 5.33
CA ALA A 90 -0.55 24.97 4.41
C ALA A 90 -0.12 23.57 3.94
N HIS A 91 1.15 23.37 3.59
CA HIS A 91 1.68 22.05 3.25
C HIS A 91 1.70 21.09 4.44
N ARG A 92 2.04 21.58 5.65
CA ARG A 92 2.02 20.79 6.88
C ARG A 92 0.61 20.28 7.18
N GLN A 93 -0.38 21.17 7.19
CA GLN A 93 -1.78 20.84 7.44
C GLN A 93 -2.35 19.90 6.40
N PHE A 94 -1.92 20.02 5.14
CA PHE A 94 -2.38 19.12 4.06
C PHE A 94 -1.96 17.67 4.27
N ILE A 95 -0.80 17.41 4.88
CA ILE A 95 -0.31 16.06 5.12
C ILE A 95 -0.59 15.54 6.53
N GLU A 96 -0.91 16.39 7.48
CA GLU A 96 -1.28 16.00 8.84
C GLU A 96 -2.55 15.14 8.82
N GLY A 97 -2.57 14.04 9.57
CA GLY A 97 -3.67 13.09 9.56
C GLY A 97 -3.75 12.20 8.31
N SER A 98 -2.78 12.27 7.40
CA SER A 98 -2.75 11.42 6.20
C SER A 98 -2.48 9.93 6.48
N LEU A 99 -1.92 9.61 7.64
CA LEU A 99 -1.83 8.27 8.20
C LEU A 99 -2.52 8.24 9.57
N ARG A 100 -3.43 7.29 9.76
CA ARG A 100 -3.91 6.91 11.09
C ARG A 100 -2.98 5.86 11.65
N VAL A 101 -2.59 6.02 12.90
CA VAL A 101 -1.88 5.01 13.70
C VAL A 101 -2.88 4.41 14.69
N ASP A 102 -2.82 3.10 14.88
CA ASP A 102 -3.66 2.37 15.83
C ASP A 102 -2.79 1.28 16.49
N ILE A 103 -2.50 1.41 17.78
CA ILE A 103 -1.89 0.36 18.59
C ILE A 103 -3.00 -0.67 18.85
N PHE A 104 -3.15 -1.60 17.91
CA PHE A 104 -4.34 -2.42 17.77
C PHE A 104 -4.43 -3.55 18.81
N GLY A 105 -3.30 -4.15 19.17
CA GLY A 105 -3.29 -5.28 20.07
C GLY A 105 -1.88 -5.70 20.48
N ILE A 106 -1.82 -6.77 21.25
CA ILE A 106 -0.56 -7.44 21.57
C ILE A 106 -0.66 -8.93 21.25
N ARG A 107 0.50 -9.54 20.98
CA ARG A 107 0.64 -11.00 21.00
C ARG A 107 1.55 -11.38 22.17
N ARG A 108 1.17 -12.43 22.91
CA ARG A 108 1.97 -12.89 24.06
C ARG A 108 2.99 -13.90 23.57
N GLY A 109 4.20 -13.42 23.28
CA GLY A 109 5.31 -14.16 22.73
C GLY A 109 6.11 -13.39 21.70
N GLU A 110 7.04 -14.06 21.02
CA GLU A 110 7.99 -13.46 20.08
C GLU A 110 7.58 -13.66 18.60
N ASP A 111 6.46 -14.38 18.35
CA ASP A 111 6.08 -14.85 17.02
C ASP A 111 4.72 -14.27 16.60
N VAL A 112 4.53 -14.04 15.30
CA VAL A 112 3.26 -13.59 14.72
C VAL A 112 2.13 -14.62 14.84
N ASP A 113 2.46 -15.88 15.15
CA ASP A 113 1.49 -16.95 15.47
C ASP A 113 1.17 -17.05 16.98
N ALA A 114 1.79 -16.22 17.83
CA ALA A 114 1.53 -16.21 19.27
C ALA A 114 0.09 -15.75 19.57
N PRO A 115 -0.49 -16.13 20.73
CA PRO A 115 -1.84 -15.75 21.11
C PRO A 115 -2.07 -14.25 21.05
N PHE A 116 -3.10 -13.83 20.33
CA PHE A 116 -3.47 -12.44 20.12
C PHE A 116 -4.46 -11.96 21.20
N GLU A 117 -4.23 -10.78 21.74
CA GLU A 117 -5.11 -10.07 22.67
C GLU A 117 -5.37 -8.65 22.15
N GLY A 118 -6.60 -8.41 21.72
CA GLY A 118 -7.05 -7.14 21.12
C GLY A 118 -8.46 -7.24 20.54
N PRO A 119 -8.97 -6.14 19.98
CA PRO A 119 -8.35 -4.83 19.87
C PRO A 119 -8.24 -4.13 21.22
N ILE A 120 -7.23 -3.28 21.38
CA ILE A 120 -7.08 -2.44 22.56
C ILE A 120 -8.18 -1.38 22.56
N GLY A 121 -8.84 -1.21 23.72
CA GLY A 121 -9.95 -0.29 23.93
C GLY A 121 -11.32 -0.98 24.03
N PRO A 122 -12.17 -0.54 25.00
CA PRO A 122 -11.97 0.55 25.96
C PRO A 122 -11.01 0.23 27.12
N GLY A 123 -10.55 -1.02 27.28
CA GLY A 123 -9.55 -1.43 28.25
C GLY A 123 -8.24 -1.87 27.59
N THR A 124 -7.20 -2.05 28.40
CA THR A 124 -5.90 -2.53 27.96
C THR A 124 -5.54 -3.85 28.61
N PRO A 125 -4.83 -4.76 27.92
CA PRO A 125 -4.26 -5.95 28.53
C PRO A 125 -3.35 -5.61 29.72
N THR A 126 -3.34 -6.46 30.74
CA THR A 126 -2.36 -6.37 31.84
C THR A 126 -1.12 -7.17 31.47
N LEU A 127 0.05 -6.52 31.48
CA LEU A 127 1.32 -7.17 31.21
C LEU A 127 1.89 -7.84 32.45
N GLN A 128 2.72 -8.86 32.27
CA GLN A 128 3.41 -9.56 33.34
C GLN A 128 4.91 -9.22 33.32
N PRO A 129 5.57 -9.10 34.49
CA PRO A 129 7.02 -8.97 34.53
C PRO A 129 7.70 -10.17 33.84
N GLY A 130 8.74 -9.94 33.06
CA GLY A 130 9.51 -10.95 32.34
C GLY A 130 8.85 -11.51 31.09
N GLU A 131 7.63 -11.10 30.71
CA GLU A 131 7.04 -11.57 29.46
C GLU A 131 7.60 -10.82 28.25
N THR A 132 7.63 -11.52 27.11
CA THR A 132 7.88 -10.90 25.81
C THR A 132 6.57 -10.80 25.03
N ILE A 133 6.34 -9.65 24.41
CA ILE A 133 5.15 -9.37 23.61
C ILE A 133 5.52 -8.84 22.22
N LEU A 134 4.63 -9.06 21.26
CA LEU A 134 4.60 -8.27 20.03
C LEU A 134 3.47 -7.24 20.13
N ILE A 135 3.80 -5.99 19.88
CA ILE A 135 2.83 -4.90 19.72
C ILE A 135 2.42 -4.85 18.26
N GLU A 136 1.12 -5.03 18.01
CA GLU A 136 0.51 -5.00 16.68
C GLU A 136 0.02 -3.60 16.36
N THR A 137 0.66 -2.95 15.41
CA THR A 137 0.37 -1.55 15.04
C THR A 137 -0.18 -1.48 13.63
N VAL A 138 -1.28 -0.77 13.43
CA VAL A 138 -1.91 -0.56 12.13
C VAL A 138 -1.65 0.88 11.65
N LEU A 139 -1.12 1.00 10.45
CA LEU A 139 -0.94 2.25 9.73
C LEU A 139 -1.93 2.29 8.58
N ARG A 140 -2.85 3.25 8.57
CA ARG A 140 -3.87 3.36 7.52
C ARG A 140 -3.80 4.69 6.78
N THR A 141 -3.85 4.66 5.45
CA THR A 141 -3.93 5.88 4.63
C THR A 141 -5.31 6.54 4.73
N MET A 142 -5.29 7.83 5.00
CA MET A 142 -6.48 8.68 5.11
C MET A 142 -6.44 9.76 4.02
N GLY A 143 -7.56 9.95 3.31
CA GLY A 143 -7.67 11.03 2.31
C GLY A 143 -6.74 10.93 1.09
N MET A 144 -6.09 9.79 0.86
CA MET A 144 -5.13 9.58 -0.22
C MET A 144 -5.80 9.15 -1.52
N GLY A 145 -5.35 9.71 -2.65
CA GLY A 145 -5.77 9.30 -3.99
C GLY A 145 -4.80 8.36 -4.71
N HIS A 146 -3.58 8.25 -4.24
CA HIS A 146 -2.50 7.42 -4.80
C HIS A 146 -1.74 6.72 -3.66
N HIS A 147 -0.78 5.86 -3.99
CA HIS A 147 0.06 5.22 -2.97
C HIS A 147 0.76 6.26 -2.10
N PHE A 148 0.91 5.96 -0.83
CA PHE A 148 1.70 6.72 0.12
C PHE A 148 2.88 5.86 0.62
N THR A 149 4.15 6.26 0.53
CA THR A 149 4.63 7.50 -0.07
C THR A 149 4.92 7.28 -1.55
N GLN A 150 4.64 8.26 -2.37
CA GLN A 150 4.93 8.17 -3.80
C GLN A 150 5.57 9.49 -4.29
N GLY A 151 5.93 9.56 -5.57
CA GLY A 151 6.71 10.65 -6.11
C GLY A 151 8.19 10.39 -5.92
N THR A 152 8.88 11.29 -5.27
CA THR A 152 10.31 11.15 -4.95
C THR A 152 10.53 10.20 -3.76
N ALA A 153 9.97 8.99 -3.85
CA ALA A 153 10.02 7.98 -2.80
C ALA A 153 11.44 7.51 -2.46
N ASP A 154 12.39 7.75 -3.35
CA ASP A 154 13.81 7.49 -3.18
C ASP A 154 14.53 8.52 -2.30
N SER A 155 13.94 9.69 -2.08
CA SER A 155 14.58 10.81 -1.37
C SER A 155 13.78 11.37 -0.20
N ASN A 156 12.47 11.18 -0.13
CA ASN A 156 11.70 11.56 1.05
C ASN A 156 11.79 10.48 2.13
N GLN A 157 11.53 10.86 3.37
CA GLN A 157 11.48 9.94 4.50
C GLN A 157 10.10 9.94 5.13
N VAL A 158 9.52 8.74 5.26
CA VAL A 158 8.42 8.47 6.17
C VAL A 158 8.81 7.26 6.99
N TRP A 159 8.79 7.42 8.30
CA TRP A 159 9.17 6.34 9.21
C TRP A 159 8.27 6.30 10.42
N VAL A 160 8.30 5.19 11.10
CA VAL A 160 7.60 5.00 12.37
C VAL A 160 8.58 5.16 13.50
N GLU A 161 8.27 6.09 14.39
CA GLU A 161 8.96 6.26 15.66
C GLU A 161 8.12 5.61 16.76
N VAL A 162 8.79 4.82 17.59
CA VAL A 162 8.20 4.13 18.75
C VAL A 162 9.01 4.46 19.99
N ASP A 163 8.34 4.97 21.01
CA ASP A 163 8.90 5.18 22.33
C ASP A 163 8.16 4.31 23.35
N VAL A 164 8.89 3.51 24.11
CA VAL A 164 8.35 2.71 25.20
C VAL A 164 8.97 3.16 26.52
N THR A 165 8.12 3.56 27.45
CA THR A 165 8.55 3.99 28.78
C THR A 165 7.94 3.12 29.87
N LEU A 166 8.72 2.82 30.90
CA LEU A 166 8.26 2.23 32.14
C LEU A 166 8.38 3.26 33.26
N ASN A 167 7.24 3.67 33.83
CA ASN A 167 7.19 4.74 34.84
C ASN A 167 7.94 6.00 34.42
N GLY A 168 7.89 6.36 33.12
CA GLY A 168 8.56 7.52 32.55
C GLY A 168 10.03 7.35 32.18
N GLN A 169 10.61 6.15 32.38
CA GLN A 169 11.97 5.83 31.91
C GLN A 169 11.89 5.03 30.61
N THR A 170 12.63 5.44 29.60
CA THR A 170 12.69 4.74 28.30
C THR A 170 13.31 3.36 28.48
N ILE A 171 12.62 2.32 28.03
CA ILE A 171 13.07 0.92 28.05
C ILE A 171 13.14 0.29 26.66
N GLY A 172 12.62 0.98 25.63
CA GLY A 172 12.65 0.53 24.25
C GLY A 172 12.34 1.68 23.29
N HIS A 173 12.90 1.64 22.09
CA HIS A 173 12.64 2.64 21.06
C HIS A 173 12.93 2.11 19.65
N SER A 174 12.37 2.77 18.65
CA SER A 174 12.69 2.62 17.23
C SER A 174 12.48 3.97 16.54
N GLY A 175 13.20 4.23 15.46
CA GLY A 175 13.00 5.45 14.66
C GLY A 175 13.65 6.72 15.22
N SER A 176 14.56 6.61 16.18
CA SER A 176 15.33 7.75 16.68
C SER A 176 16.24 8.35 15.61
N LEU A 177 16.58 9.62 15.80
CA LEU A 177 17.56 10.32 14.98
C LEU A 177 18.93 10.32 15.69
N ASP A 178 19.99 10.18 14.90
CA ASP A 178 21.33 10.48 15.40
C ASP A 178 21.62 12.00 15.43
N GLU A 179 22.81 12.38 15.84
CA GLU A 179 23.25 13.80 15.96
C GLU A 179 23.26 14.53 14.60
N THR A 180 23.34 13.80 13.50
CA THR A 180 23.30 14.36 12.14
C THR A 180 21.89 14.36 11.54
N GLY A 181 20.91 13.88 12.30
CA GLY A 181 19.52 13.76 11.86
C GLY A 181 19.29 12.55 10.93
N VAL A 182 20.15 11.56 10.92
CA VAL A 182 19.89 10.30 10.22
C VAL A 182 18.95 9.44 11.07
N VAL A 183 17.90 8.93 10.45
CA VAL A 183 16.94 8.02 11.09
C VAL A 183 17.57 6.65 11.25
N ASP A 184 17.37 5.99 12.40
CA ASP A 184 17.81 4.62 12.63
C ASP A 184 17.40 3.71 11.45
N PRO A 185 18.33 3.12 10.71
CA PRO A 185 18.02 2.33 9.51
C PRO A 185 17.28 1.03 9.81
N TRP A 186 17.20 0.59 11.07
CA TRP A 186 16.43 -0.57 11.51
C TRP A 186 14.95 -0.27 11.79
N SER A 187 14.52 0.96 11.57
CA SER A 187 13.13 1.36 11.76
C SER A 187 12.23 0.90 10.61
N HIS A 188 10.93 0.91 10.86
CA HIS A 188 9.97 0.73 9.78
C HIS A 188 9.84 2.00 8.94
N PHE A 189 10.13 1.89 7.65
CA PHE A 189 9.94 2.96 6.68
C PHE A 189 8.73 2.68 5.80
N VAL A 190 7.83 3.66 5.68
CA VAL A 190 6.71 3.64 4.73
C VAL A 190 7.20 4.18 3.38
N ASN A 191 7.97 3.37 2.67
CA ASN A 191 8.59 3.74 1.40
C ASN A 191 8.74 2.51 0.49
N ALA A 192 9.44 2.71 -0.62
CA ALA A 192 10.01 1.63 -1.39
C ALA A 192 11.51 1.83 -1.51
N LEU A 193 12.29 0.80 -1.24
CA LEU A 193 13.72 0.81 -1.47
C LEU A 193 14.00 0.26 -2.85
N VAL A 194 14.49 1.13 -3.74
CA VAL A 194 14.74 0.82 -5.15
C VAL A 194 16.21 0.73 -5.44
N LEU A 195 16.55 -0.23 -6.33
CA LEU A 195 17.92 -0.57 -6.67
C LEU A 195 18.18 -0.39 -8.15
N SER A 196 19.39 -0.01 -8.48
CA SER A 196 19.97 -0.09 -9.81
C SER A 196 20.29 -1.54 -10.19
N ARG A 197 20.71 -1.75 -11.43
CA ARG A 197 21.03 -3.09 -11.95
C ARG A 197 22.22 -3.77 -11.25
N ASP A 198 23.14 -3.01 -10.66
CA ASP A 198 24.28 -3.52 -9.89
C ASP A 198 23.97 -3.75 -8.40
N GLY A 199 22.76 -3.44 -7.96
CA GLY A 199 22.30 -3.57 -6.58
C GLY A 199 22.58 -2.34 -5.71
N SER A 200 23.06 -1.24 -6.26
CA SER A 200 23.20 0.03 -5.54
C SER A 200 21.83 0.64 -5.27
N ARG A 201 21.66 1.30 -4.12
CA ARG A 201 20.45 2.03 -3.80
C ARG A 201 20.29 3.24 -4.73
N ILE A 202 19.08 3.46 -5.21
CA ILE A 202 18.68 4.70 -5.89
C ILE A 202 18.21 5.68 -4.81
N ASP A 203 18.96 6.76 -4.61
CA ASP A 203 18.73 7.78 -3.57
C ASP A 203 19.11 9.19 -4.02
N GLN A 204 19.41 9.37 -5.32
CA GLN A 204 19.81 10.63 -5.93
C GLN A 204 18.81 11.12 -6.99
N ARG A 205 17.61 10.55 -7.04
CA ARG A 205 16.57 10.80 -8.05
C ARG A 205 16.97 10.45 -9.48
N ASN A 206 17.95 9.56 -9.63
CA ASN A 206 18.34 8.98 -10.91
C ASN A 206 17.35 7.88 -11.34
N VAL A 207 16.13 8.32 -11.66
CA VAL A 207 14.97 7.45 -11.93
C VAL A 207 15.17 6.53 -13.14
N GLU A 208 16.02 6.90 -14.07
CA GLU A 208 16.42 6.13 -15.24
C GLU A 208 17.17 4.85 -14.89
N ASP A 209 17.83 4.82 -13.73
CA ASP A 209 18.61 3.68 -13.24
C ASP A 209 17.78 2.72 -12.38
N ILE A 210 16.52 3.03 -12.07
CA ILE A 210 15.66 2.15 -11.28
C ILE A 210 15.44 0.84 -12.02
N PHE A 211 15.95 -0.26 -11.45
CA PHE A 211 15.86 -1.58 -12.04
C PHE A 211 14.89 -2.49 -11.30
N VAL A 212 14.94 -2.51 -9.95
CA VAL A 212 14.08 -3.36 -9.11
C VAL A 212 13.84 -2.70 -7.74
N ALA A 213 12.71 -3.03 -7.11
CA ALA A 213 12.53 -2.75 -5.69
C ALA A 213 12.99 -3.93 -4.85
N LEU A 214 13.77 -3.65 -3.79
CA LEU A 214 14.08 -4.64 -2.76
C LEU A 214 12.84 -4.96 -1.94
N TYR A 215 12.15 -3.93 -1.47
CA TYR A 215 10.85 -4.02 -0.80
C TYR A 215 9.96 -2.82 -1.15
N ASN A 216 8.67 -2.98 -0.89
CA ASN A 216 7.67 -1.93 -1.07
C ASN A 216 6.69 -1.92 0.09
N HIS A 217 6.87 -0.98 1.01
CA HIS A 217 5.99 -0.71 2.14
C HIS A 217 5.02 0.44 1.89
N GLN A 218 4.93 0.94 0.65
CA GLN A 218 3.95 1.96 0.29
C GLN A 218 2.52 1.46 0.53
N ILE A 219 1.66 2.33 1.05
CA ILE A 219 0.29 1.97 1.41
C ILE A 219 -0.67 2.55 0.36
N PRO A 220 -1.47 1.72 -0.34
CA PRO A 220 -2.47 2.17 -1.29
C PRO A 220 -3.59 2.99 -0.62
N PRO A 221 -4.37 3.77 -1.41
CA PRO A 221 -5.53 4.50 -0.91
C PRO A 221 -6.52 3.60 -0.18
N GLY A 222 -6.83 3.97 1.06
CA GLY A 222 -7.77 3.24 1.91
C GLY A 222 -7.33 1.83 2.29
N ALA A 223 -6.05 1.51 2.11
CA ALA A 223 -5.43 0.30 2.64
C ALA A 223 -4.66 0.59 3.93
N ALA A 224 -4.21 -0.48 4.57
CA ALA A 224 -3.40 -0.42 5.78
C ALA A 224 -2.10 -1.23 5.63
N ASP A 225 -1.19 -1.00 6.55
CA ASP A 225 -0.04 -1.84 6.84
C ASP A 225 -0.07 -2.24 8.31
N THR A 226 0.30 -3.47 8.65
CA THR A 226 0.41 -3.95 10.03
C THR A 226 1.88 -4.16 10.36
N VAL A 227 2.37 -3.51 11.41
CA VAL A 227 3.78 -3.54 11.81
C VAL A 227 3.89 -4.19 13.18
N HIS A 228 4.85 -5.11 13.32
CA HIS A 228 5.09 -5.88 14.55
C HIS A 228 6.32 -5.35 15.27
N TYR A 229 6.15 -4.98 16.54
CA TYR A 229 7.23 -4.54 17.41
C TYR A 229 7.41 -5.49 18.59
N ARG A 230 8.62 -6.04 18.78
CA ARG A 230 8.95 -6.91 19.92
C ARG A 230 9.44 -6.09 21.09
N LEU A 231 8.89 -6.41 22.26
CA LEU A 231 9.27 -5.84 23.54
C LEU A 231 9.36 -6.93 24.62
N SER A 232 10.44 -6.97 25.38
CA SER A 232 10.57 -7.77 26.59
C SER A 232 10.32 -6.88 27.81
N VAL A 233 9.32 -7.21 28.59
CA VAL A 233 9.01 -6.53 29.87
C VAL A 233 10.07 -6.93 30.90
N PRO A 234 10.75 -5.99 31.59
CA PRO A 234 11.76 -6.35 32.60
C PRO A 234 11.21 -7.26 33.69
N ASP A 235 12.03 -8.18 34.23
CA ASP A 235 11.64 -9.15 35.26
C ASP A 235 11.16 -8.51 36.56
N ASP A 236 11.65 -7.32 36.87
CA ASP A 236 11.31 -6.54 38.06
C ASP A 236 10.32 -5.40 37.76
N ALA A 237 9.73 -5.40 36.57
CA ALA A 237 8.82 -4.34 36.14
C ALA A 237 7.55 -4.28 36.98
N SER A 238 7.12 -3.06 37.28
CA SER A 238 5.86 -2.77 38.00
C SER A 238 5.37 -1.38 37.62
N GLY A 239 4.09 -1.11 37.78
CA GLY A 239 3.50 0.20 37.49
C GLY A 239 2.94 0.26 36.06
N MET A 240 3.27 1.32 35.33
CA MET A 240 2.71 1.60 33.97
C MET A 240 3.78 1.56 32.91
N LEU A 241 3.52 0.78 31.86
CA LEU A 241 4.29 0.76 30.62
C LEU A 241 3.50 1.52 29.57
N THR A 242 4.08 2.61 29.04
CA THR A 242 3.45 3.43 28.02
C THR A 242 4.17 3.24 26.68
N VAL A 243 3.39 2.95 25.65
CA VAL A 243 3.84 2.85 24.26
C VAL A 243 3.27 4.03 23.52
N LYS A 244 4.13 4.83 22.92
CA LYS A 244 3.77 5.92 22.01
C LYS A 244 4.33 5.65 20.63
N ILE A 245 3.48 5.71 19.60
CA ILE A 245 3.85 5.46 18.21
C ILE A 245 3.46 6.68 17.37
N ARG A 246 4.42 7.16 16.57
CA ARG A 246 4.22 8.28 15.64
C ARG A 246 4.65 7.87 14.24
N THR A 247 3.91 8.28 13.23
CA THR A 247 4.39 8.28 11.84
C THR A 247 4.89 9.67 11.50
N LEU A 248 6.14 9.74 11.09
CA LEU A 248 6.86 10.99 10.86
C LEU A 248 7.22 11.15 9.39
N TYR A 249 7.17 12.38 8.89
CA TYR A 249 7.53 12.75 7.54
C TYR A 249 8.61 13.82 7.52
N ARG A 250 9.61 13.65 6.65
CA ARG A 250 10.60 14.64 6.28
C ARG A 250 10.82 14.65 4.78
N LYS A 251 10.87 15.83 4.16
CA LYS A 251 10.91 15.97 2.69
C LYS A 251 12.11 15.32 2.04
N PHE A 252 13.28 15.38 2.68
CA PHE A 252 14.51 14.79 2.18
C PHE A 252 15.25 14.05 3.29
N ASP A 253 15.82 12.90 2.95
CA ASP A 253 16.78 12.22 3.83
C ASP A 253 18.11 13.00 3.88
N THR A 254 18.95 12.65 4.85
CA THR A 254 20.23 13.33 5.07
C THR A 254 21.18 13.12 3.89
N HIS A 255 21.18 11.93 3.26
CA HIS A 255 22.01 11.65 2.10
C HIS A 255 21.67 12.59 0.93
N PHE A 256 20.38 12.65 0.57
CA PHE A 256 19.92 13.50 -0.53
C PHE A 256 20.13 15.00 -0.23
N LEU A 257 19.90 15.43 1.03
CA LEU A 257 20.14 16.81 1.43
C LEU A 257 21.60 17.22 1.26
N ASN A 258 22.55 16.34 1.57
CA ASN A 258 23.98 16.59 1.44
C ASN A 258 24.45 16.75 -0.01
N ILE A 259 23.66 16.32 -1.00
CA ILE A 259 23.94 16.61 -2.43
C ILE A 259 23.75 18.12 -2.71
N PHE A 260 22.75 18.76 -2.10
CA PHE A 260 22.46 20.19 -2.29
C PHE A 260 23.17 21.10 -1.31
N ARG A 261 23.42 20.59 -0.11
CA ARG A 261 24.14 21.28 0.97
C ARG A 261 25.31 20.39 1.41
N PRO A 262 26.35 20.26 0.57
CA PRO A 262 27.50 19.47 0.95
C PRO A 262 28.13 20.07 2.21
N PRO A 263 28.45 19.25 3.23
CA PRO A 263 29.15 19.71 4.42
C PRO A 263 30.55 20.21 4.06
N GLU A 264 31.11 21.05 4.93
CA GLU A 264 32.51 21.46 4.79
C GLU A 264 33.45 20.24 4.87
N PRO A 265 34.60 20.27 4.21
CA PRO A 265 35.53 19.15 4.24
C PRO A 265 35.94 18.75 5.67
N GLY A 266 35.56 17.54 6.07
CA GLY A 266 35.80 16.99 7.40
C GLY A 266 34.65 17.13 8.39
N GLU A 267 33.54 17.74 7.99
CA GLU A 267 32.31 17.82 8.78
C GLU A 267 31.26 16.83 8.29
N SER A 268 30.38 16.39 9.18
CA SER A 268 29.17 15.62 8.82
C SER A 268 28.04 16.58 8.53
N GLY A 269 27.33 16.38 7.42
CA GLY A 269 26.15 17.16 7.10
C GLY A 269 25.03 16.87 8.09
N VAL A 270 24.37 17.94 8.58
CA VAL A 270 23.24 17.84 9.51
C VAL A 270 21.93 18.09 8.76
N ASN A 271 20.96 17.22 8.95
CA ASN A 271 19.62 17.39 8.39
C ASN A 271 18.70 18.09 9.39
N ASP A 272 18.56 19.39 9.20
CA ASP A 272 17.74 20.32 10.00
C ASP A 272 16.35 20.56 9.40
N LEU A 273 15.95 19.79 8.38
CA LEU A 273 14.66 19.97 7.72
C LEU A 273 13.49 19.65 8.67
N PRO A 274 12.36 20.36 8.53
CA PRO A 274 11.20 20.16 9.37
C PRO A 274 10.67 18.72 9.29
N ILE A 275 10.35 18.16 10.45
CA ILE A 275 9.67 16.87 10.61
C ILE A 275 8.21 17.16 10.94
N VAL A 276 7.30 16.46 10.26
CA VAL A 276 5.85 16.58 10.46
C VAL A 276 5.31 15.25 10.94
N THR A 277 4.51 15.26 12.01
CA THR A 277 3.76 14.09 12.46
C THR A 277 2.55 13.90 11.57
N LEU A 278 2.43 12.73 10.95
CA LEU A 278 1.32 12.36 10.08
C LEU A 278 0.15 11.73 10.84
N GLY A 279 0.44 11.08 11.94
CA GLY A 279 -0.49 10.47 12.86
C GLY A 279 0.23 9.87 14.05
N GLU A 280 -0.47 9.72 15.16
CA GLU A 280 0.09 9.15 16.39
C GLU A 280 -0.99 8.39 17.18
N ASP A 281 -0.53 7.49 18.05
CA ASP A 281 -1.34 6.79 19.05
C ASP A 281 -0.51 6.51 20.30
N GLU A 282 -1.17 6.41 21.47
CA GLU A 282 -0.53 6.18 22.75
C GLU A 282 -1.41 5.27 23.62
N VAL A 283 -0.79 4.22 24.17
CA VAL A 283 -1.44 3.26 25.06
C VAL A 283 -0.57 3.02 26.29
N SER A 284 -1.18 3.01 27.47
CA SER A 284 -0.51 2.63 28.71
C SER A 284 -1.07 1.30 29.25
N PHE A 285 -0.18 0.36 29.46
CA PHE A 285 -0.46 -0.98 29.96
C PHE A 285 -0.09 -1.09 31.45
N PRO A 286 -0.98 -1.58 32.30
CA PRO A 286 -0.62 -1.88 33.69
C PRO A 286 0.23 -3.16 33.74
N ILE A 287 1.20 -3.21 34.67
CA ILE A 287 2.02 -4.40 34.91
C ILE A 287 1.56 -5.08 36.21
N GLY A 288 1.24 -6.35 36.11
CA GLY A 288 0.79 -7.18 37.22
C GLY A 288 -0.65 -6.93 37.65
N SER A 289 -1.08 -5.67 37.81
CA SER A 289 -2.45 -5.31 38.18
C SER A 289 -2.72 -3.82 37.90
N GLY A 290 -3.99 -3.47 37.77
CA GLY A 290 -4.42 -2.08 37.55
C GLY A 290 -5.24 -1.92 36.28
N GLU A 291 -5.58 -0.69 36.00
CA GLU A 291 -6.25 -0.27 34.76
C GLU A 291 -5.29 0.56 33.94
N GLY A 292 -5.18 0.26 32.63
CA GLY A 292 -4.41 1.04 31.70
C GLY A 292 -5.24 2.14 31.06
N THR A 293 -4.59 2.98 30.28
CA THR A 293 -5.23 4.05 29.54
C THR A 293 -5.00 3.89 28.04
N VAL A 294 -6.03 4.21 27.27
CA VAL A 294 -6.01 4.22 25.80
C VAL A 294 -6.74 5.46 25.34
N ALA A 295 -6.24 6.10 24.29
CA ALA A 295 -6.98 7.16 23.62
C ALA A 295 -8.30 6.58 23.08
N GLN A 296 -9.38 7.35 23.16
CA GLN A 296 -10.66 6.92 22.63
C GLN A 296 -10.57 6.91 21.11
N ASP A 297 -10.64 5.71 20.50
CA ASP A 297 -10.73 5.58 19.06
C ASP A 297 -12.19 5.80 18.63
N GLU A 298 -12.42 6.79 17.79
CA GLU A 298 -13.75 7.13 17.25
C GLU A 298 -14.16 6.20 16.09
N HIS A 299 -13.26 5.35 15.59
CA HIS A 299 -13.55 4.47 14.47
C HIS A 299 -14.35 3.24 14.91
N PRO A 300 -15.33 2.81 14.12
CA PRO A 300 -16.11 1.61 14.41
C PRO A 300 -15.21 0.38 14.55
N LEU A 301 -15.52 -0.49 15.51
CA LEU A 301 -14.73 -1.68 15.82
C LEU A 301 -14.50 -2.58 14.60
N TRP A 302 -15.53 -2.75 13.74
CA TRP A 302 -15.40 -3.52 12.51
C TRP A 302 -14.36 -2.92 11.55
N MET A 303 -14.25 -1.60 11.49
CA MET A 303 -13.27 -0.91 10.64
C MET A 303 -11.85 -1.14 11.14
N ARG A 304 -11.62 -1.09 12.44
CA ARG A 304 -10.31 -1.39 13.05
C ARG A 304 -9.86 -2.81 12.73
N TRP A 305 -10.74 -3.80 12.90
CA TRP A 305 -10.47 -5.20 12.52
C TRP A 305 -10.21 -5.35 11.02
N ASN A 306 -10.98 -4.66 10.19
CA ASN A 306 -10.82 -4.69 8.74
C ASN A 306 -9.47 -4.12 8.30
N ASP A 307 -9.05 -3.00 8.89
CA ASP A 307 -7.78 -2.37 8.60
C ASP A 307 -6.59 -3.23 9.05
N TYR A 308 -6.68 -3.85 10.23
CA TYR A 308 -5.69 -4.83 10.71
C TYR A 308 -5.57 -6.02 9.74
N GLY A 309 -6.70 -6.61 9.37
CA GLY A 309 -6.73 -7.71 8.40
C GLY A 309 -6.18 -7.33 7.02
N ILE A 310 -6.47 -6.11 6.52
CA ILE A 310 -5.92 -5.61 5.25
C ILE A 310 -4.39 -5.45 5.33
N GLY A 311 -3.88 -4.93 6.44
CA GLY A 311 -2.44 -4.79 6.65
C GLY A 311 -1.71 -6.13 6.58
N LEU A 312 -2.21 -7.13 7.30
CA LEU A 312 -1.69 -8.50 7.28
C LEU A 312 -1.85 -9.17 5.89
N LEU A 313 -3.03 -9.03 5.27
CA LEU A 313 -3.27 -9.58 3.94
C LEU A 313 -2.27 -9.06 2.90
N ARG A 314 -1.87 -7.80 2.98
CA ARG A 314 -0.92 -7.22 2.03
C ARG A 314 0.49 -7.80 2.16
N LYS A 315 0.90 -8.19 3.35
CA LYS A 315 2.20 -8.80 3.64
C LYS A 315 2.24 -10.30 3.35
N GLY A 316 1.19 -11.03 3.66
CA GLY A 316 1.14 -12.49 3.53
C GLY A 316 1.57 -12.98 2.14
N GLY A 317 2.52 -13.91 2.07
CA GLY A 317 2.99 -14.54 0.82
C GLY A 317 1.90 -15.41 0.16
N MET A 318 2.00 -15.67 -1.15
CA MET A 318 1.12 -16.62 -1.83
C MET A 318 1.31 -18.02 -1.26
N GLY A 319 0.20 -18.71 -0.94
CA GLY A 319 0.21 -20.07 -0.42
C GLY A 319 0.70 -20.20 1.03
N ALA A 320 0.81 -19.10 1.77
CA ALA A 320 1.16 -19.15 3.19
C ALA A 320 0.11 -19.92 3.99
N VAL A 321 0.54 -20.93 4.75
CA VAL A 321 -0.30 -21.77 5.61
C VAL A 321 -0.30 -21.28 7.05
N ARG A 322 0.64 -20.41 7.40
CA ARG A 322 0.86 -19.84 8.73
C ARG A 322 1.14 -18.34 8.65
N GLY A 323 1.15 -17.69 9.77
CA GLY A 323 1.50 -16.28 9.91
C GLY A 323 0.43 -15.33 9.41
N GLU A 324 0.86 -14.25 8.83
CA GLU A 324 0.03 -13.07 8.53
C GLU A 324 -1.24 -13.34 7.72
N LEU A 325 -1.21 -14.29 6.75
CA LEU A 325 -2.40 -14.60 5.95
C LEU A 325 -3.50 -15.31 6.75
N VAL A 326 -3.11 -16.16 7.72
CA VAL A 326 -4.04 -16.81 8.65
C VAL A 326 -4.64 -15.77 9.59
N SER A 327 -3.80 -14.95 10.21
CA SER A 327 -4.23 -13.86 11.10
C SER A 327 -5.13 -12.84 10.37
N ALA A 328 -4.84 -12.55 9.07
CA ALA A 328 -5.72 -11.73 8.24
C ALA A 328 -7.12 -12.35 8.10
N SER A 329 -7.17 -13.67 7.87
CA SER A 329 -8.46 -14.38 7.74
C SER A 329 -9.23 -14.37 9.07
N GLU A 330 -8.55 -14.54 10.21
CA GLU A 330 -9.16 -14.43 11.53
C GLU A 330 -9.72 -13.02 11.79
N ALA A 331 -8.97 -11.99 11.41
CA ALA A 331 -9.43 -10.60 11.51
C ALA A 331 -10.69 -10.35 10.66
N PHE A 332 -10.74 -10.87 9.44
CA PHE A 332 -11.91 -10.72 8.58
C PHE A 332 -13.13 -11.52 9.08
N HIS A 333 -12.93 -12.66 9.76
CA HIS A 333 -14.02 -13.33 10.46
C HIS A 333 -14.60 -12.44 11.56
N LYS A 334 -13.78 -11.67 12.30
CA LYS A 334 -14.29 -10.70 13.27
C LYS A 334 -15.13 -9.60 12.61
N VAL A 335 -14.74 -9.14 11.41
CA VAL A 335 -15.55 -8.18 10.62
C VAL A 335 -16.91 -8.77 10.25
N VAL A 336 -16.95 -10.06 9.87
CA VAL A 336 -18.19 -10.80 9.60
C VAL A 336 -19.05 -10.89 10.85
N ASP A 337 -18.46 -11.28 11.98
CA ASP A 337 -19.16 -11.42 13.29
C ASP A 337 -19.76 -10.08 13.75
N LEU A 338 -19.12 -8.97 13.38
CA LEU A 338 -19.61 -7.60 13.61
C LEU A 338 -20.65 -7.13 12.60
N GLY A 339 -21.09 -8.00 11.68
CA GLY A 339 -22.19 -7.76 10.76
C GLY A 339 -21.82 -6.92 9.52
N HIS A 340 -20.61 -7.04 9.00
CA HIS A 340 -20.16 -6.29 7.82
C HIS A 340 -19.77 -7.20 6.64
N ALA A 341 -20.35 -6.92 5.47
CA ALA A 341 -20.12 -7.65 4.22
C ALA A 341 -18.65 -7.60 3.74
N ASP A 342 -17.91 -6.53 4.09
CA ASP A 342 -16.49 -6.37 3.74
C ASP A 342 -15.63 -7.51 4.31
N GLY A 343 -16.01 -8.07 5.46
CA GLY A 343 -15.35 -9.25 6.03
C GLY A 343 -15.37 -10.44 5.06
N HIS A 344 -16.51 -10.75 4.48
CA HIS A 344 -16.63 -11.83 3.50
C HIS A 344 -15.83 -11.56 2.22
N VAL A 345 -15.86 -10.32 1.71
CA VAL A 345 -15.08 -9.92 0.51
C VAL A 345 -13.59 -10.08 0.78
N ASN A 346 -13.10 -9.64 1.93
CA ASN A 346 -11.69 -9.70 2.26
C ASN A 346 -11.24 -11.13 2.63
N LEU A 347 -12.12 -11.97 3.19
CA LEU A 347 -11.91 -13.43 3.27
C LEU A 347 -11.73 -14.03 1.88
N ALA A 348 -12.58 -13.68 0.91
CA ALA A 348 -12.41 -14.16 -0.46
C ALA A 348 -11.06 -13.74 -1.06
N ARG A 349 -10.60 -12.50 -0.80
CA ARG A 349 -9.26 -12.03 -1.22
C ARG A 349 -8.14 -12.90 -0.60
N ALA A 350 -8.24 -13.18 0.70
CA ALA A 350 -7.27 -14.03 1.41
C ALA A 350 -7.29 -15.46 0.87
N MET A 351 -8.46 -16.03 0.62
CA MET A 351 -8.63 -17.38 0.08
C MET A 351 -8.13 -17.51 -1.36
N ILE A 352 -8.37 -16.51 -2.23
CA ILE A 352 -7.79 -16.45 -3.58
C ILE A 352 -6.26 -16.45 -3.48
N ARG A 353 -5.70 -15.67 -2.57
CA ARG A 353 -4.24 -15.61 -2.37
C ARG A 353 -3.65 -16.92 -1.84
N ALA A 354 -4.41 -17.64 -1.01
CA ALA A 354 -4.06 -18.95 -0.50
C ALA A 354 -4.31 -20.12 -1.51
N GLY A 355 -4.87 -19.84 -2.70
CA GLY A 355 -5.25 -20.86 -3.68
C GLY A 355 -6.52 -21.64 -3.32
N ARG A 356 -7.28 -21.19 -2.32
CA ARG A 356 -8.53 -21.81 -1.83
C ARG A 356 -9.73 -21.26 -2.60
N ILE A 357 -9.83 -21.60 -3.89
CA ILE A 357 -10.75 -20.94 -4.81
C ILE A 357 -12.22 -21.26 -4.49
N ASP A 358 -12.56 -22.47 -4.07
CA ASP A 358 -13.94 -22.85 -3.70
C ASP A 358 -14.41 -22.14 -2.42
N ASP A 359 -13.50 -21.98 -1.45
CA ASP A 359 -13.79 -21.21 -0.24
C ASP A 359 -14.00 -19.71 -0.57
N ALA A 360 -13.22 -19.19 -1.51
CA ALA A 360 -13.41 -17.83 -2.00
C ALA A 360 -14.77 -17.65 -2.68
N ALA A 361 -15.22 -18.62 -3.49
CA ALA A 361 -16.55 -18.63 -4.10
C ALA A 361 -17.64 -18.57 -3.03
N SER A 362 -17.52 -19.38 -1.99
CA SER A 362 -18.45 -19.42 -0.86
C SER A 362 -18.51 -18.08 -0.13
N ALA A 363 -17.35 -17.50 0.19
CA ALA A 363 -17.27 -16.20 0.86
C ALA A 363 -17.89 -15.06 0.01
N LEU A 364 -17.68 -15.05 -1.31
CA LEU A 364 -18.31 -14.07 -2.20
C LEU A 364 -19.84 -14.24 -2.27
N SER A 365 -20.33 -15.48 -2.26
CA SER A 365 -21.77 -15.76 -2.17
C SER A 365 -22.37 -15.22 -0.88
N ASP A 366 -21.68 -15.39 0.26
CA ASP A 366 -22.12 -14.86 1.54
C ASP A 366 -22.09 -13.33 1.55
N ALA A 367 -21.04 -12.70 0.99
CA ALA A 367 -20.96 -11.25 0.83
C ALA A 367 -22.14 -10.67 0.02
N GLY A 368 -22.58 -11.38 -1.02
CA GLY A 368 -23.73 -11.00 -1.84
C GLY A 368 -25.09 -11.17 -1.15
N ARG A 369 -25.21 -12.14 -0.23
CA ARG A 369 -26.42 -12.39 0.57
C ARG A 369 -26.51 -11.57 1.84
N HIS A 370 -25.40 -10.95 2.25
CA HIS A 370 -25.35 -10.11 3.45
C HIS A 370 -26.30 -8.89 3.33
N SER A 371 -26.75 -8.33 4.44
CA SER A 371 -27.62 -7.15 4.43
C SER A 371 -27.05 -6.05 5.35
N PRO A 372 -26.57 -4.93 4.79
CA PRO A 372 -26.44 -4.64 3.35
C PRO A 372 -25.41 -5.52 2.65
N ALA A 373 -25.65 -5.85 1.38
CA ALA A 373 -24.72 -6.61 0.56
C ALA A 373 -23.44 -5.84 0.27
N ALA A 374 -22.35 -6.57 -0.03
CA ALA A 374 -21.11 -5.95 -0.51
C ALA A 374 -21.34 -5.22 -1.85
N LEU A 375 -20.42 -4.31 -2.18
CA LEU A 375 -20.47 -3.53 -3.42
C LEU A 375 -20.50 -4.44 -4.65
N PRO A 376 -21.49 -4.31 -5.55
CA PRO A 376 -21.70 -5.26 -6.64
C PRO A 376 -20.53 -5.34 -7.62
N TRP A 377 -19.82 -4.25 -7.88
CA TRP A 377 -18.64 -4.27 -8.74
C TRP A 377 -17.47 -5.02 -8.10
N THR A 378 -17.36 -5.01 -6.77
CA THR A 378 -16.35 -5.80 -6.05
C THR A 378 -16.67 -7.30 -6.12
N LEU A 379 -17.95 -7.66 -5.98
CA LEU A 379 -18.43 -9.04 -6.14
C LEU A 379 -18.17 -9.55 -7.56
N ASP A 380 -18.49 -8.76 -8.58
CA ASP A 380 -18.24 -9.13 -9.98
C ASP A 380 -16.74 -9.28 -10.28
N TRP A 381 -15.88 -8.41 -9.74
CA TRP A 381 -14.44 -8.50 -9.95
C TRP A 381 -13.84 -9.80 -9.37
N PHE A 382 -14.09 -10.08 -8.10
CA PHE A 382 -13.55 -11.28 -7.47
C PHE A 382 -14.28 -12.54 -7.92
N GLY A 383 -15.58 -12.46 -8.21
CA GLY A 383 -16.36 -13.54 -8.80
C GLY A 383 -15.83 -13.95 -10.18
N ALA A 384 -15.51 -12.99 -11.04
CA ALA A 384 -14.91 -13.27 -12.35
C ALA A 384 -13.57 -13.98 -12.23
N ARG A 385 -12.72 -13.57 -11.27
CA ARG A 385 -11.44 -14.24 -11.02
C ARG A 385 -11.62 -15.68 -10.54
N VAL A 386 -12.53 -15.91 -9.60
CA VAL A 386 -12.86 -17.26 -9.10
C VAL A 386 -13.43 -18.12 -10.24
N ASN A 387 -14.37 -17.61 -11.04
CA ASN A 387 -14.95 -18.31 -12.17
C ASN A 387 -13.89 -18.65 -13.22
N ARG A 388 -12.96 -17.75 -13.52
CA ARG A 388 -11.85 -18.01 -14.45
C ARG A 388 -10.95 -19.14 -13.95
N GLU A 389 -10.56 -19.14 -12.68
CA GLU A 389 -9.73 -20.21 -12.09
C GLU A 389 -10.45 -21.57 -12.13
N ASN A 390 -11.77 -21.58 -11.93
CA ASN A 390 -12.60 -22.80 -12.01
C ASN A 390 -12.98 -23.18 -13.46
N GLY A 391 -12.54 -22.42 -14.47
CA GLY A 391 -12.84 -22.69 -15.88
C GLY A 391 -14.24 -22.31 -16.33
N HIS A 392 -15.01 -21.58 -15.52
CA HIS A 392 -16.33 -21.02 -15.82
C HIS A 392 -16.16 -19.70 -16.58
N TYR A 393 -15.58 -19.77 -17.78
CA TYR A 393 -15.17 -18.59 -18.52
C TYR A 393 -16.34 -17.73 -18.99
N GLN A 394 -17.51 -18.33 -19.24
CA GLN A 394 -18.69 -17.55 -19.68
C GLN A 394 -19.22 -16.67 -18.56
N GLU A 395 -19.33 -17.21 -17.35
CA GLU A 395 -19.75 -16.48 -16.15
C GLU A 395 -18.73 -15.40 -15.78
N ALA A 396 -17.43 -15.69 -15.96
CA ALA A 396 -16.39 -14.70 -15.78
C ALA A 396 -16.54 -13.54 -16.78
N LEU A 397 -16.79 -13.86 -18.06
CA LEU A 397 -16.98 -12.86 -19.12
C LEU A 397 -18.19 -11.96 -18.85
N GLU A 398 -19.31 -12.51 -18.39
CA GLU A 398 -20.50 -11.74 -18.05
C GLU A 398 -20.22 -10.71 -16.93
N SER A 399 -19.51 -11.12 -15.87
CA SER A 399 -19.12 -10.25 -14.78
C SER A 399 -18.14 -9.14 -15.23
N LEU A 400 -17.11 -9.51 -16.01
CA LEU A 400 -16.15 -8.55 -16.55
C LEU A 400 -16.79 -7.55 -17.52
N THR A 401 -17.79 -7.98 -18.31
CA THR A 401 -18.56 -7.11 -19.20
C THR A 401 -19.39 -6.10 -18.41
N ARG A 402 -20.07 -6.52 -17.33
CA ARG A 402 -20.78 -5.57 -16.45
C ARG A 402 -19.83 -4.54 -15.86
N LEU A 403 -18.61 -4.94 -15.50
CA LEU A 403 -17.58 -4.05 -14.96
C LEU A 403 -17.12 -3.03 -16.01
N VAL A 404 -16.66 -3.47 -17.17
CA VAL A 404 -16.08 -2.55 -18.18
C VAL A 404 -17.11 -1.55 -18.71
N GLU A 405 -18.38 -1.94 -18.75
CA GLU A 405 -19.50 -1.05 -19.11
C GLU A 405 -20.05 -0.28 -17.91
N THR A 406 -19.52 -0.50 -16.73
CA THR A 406 -19.94 0.12 -15.46
C THR A 406 -21.47 0.06 -15.28
N ARG A 407 -22.06 -1.15 -15.39
CA ARG A 407 -23.52 -1.37 -15.36
C ARG A 407 -24.15 -1.25 -13.96
N TYR A 408 -23.55 -0.45 -13.08
CA TYR A 408 -23.98 -0.24 -11.70
C TYR A 408 -24.47 1.20 -11.53
N PRO A 409 -25.79 1.43 -11.25
CA PRO A 409 -26.32 2.79 -11.09
C PRO A 409 -25.59 3.60 -10.01
N ASP A 410 -25.29 2.98 -8.86
CA ASP A 410 -24.55 3.64 -7.77
C ASP A 410 -23.14 4.04 -8.19
N ALA A 411 -22.42 3.16 -8.88
CA ALA A 411 -21.08 3.48 -9.38
C ALA A 411 -21.10 4.67 -10.35
N ARG A 412 -22.06 4.69 -11.29
CA ARG A 412 -22.23 5.82 -12.22
C ARG A 412 -22.59 7.12 -11.51
N ASN A 413 -23.47 7.05 -10.51
CA ASN A 413 -23.85 8.22 -9.71
C ASN A 413 -22.67 8.80 -8.95
N ARG A 414 -21.70 7.95 -8.52
CA ARG A 414 -20.43 8.35 -7.92
C ARG A 414 -19.40 8.84 -8.92
N GLY A 415 -19.68 8.78 -10.23
CA GLY A 415 -18.74 9.13 -11.30
C GLY A 415 -17.70 8.07 -11.58
N PHE A 416 -17.97 6.80 -11.25
CA PHE A 416 -17.05 5.70 -11.56
C PHE A 416 -17.18 5.27 -13.01
N ASP A 417 -16.04 4.89 -13.60
CA ASP A 417 -15.88 4.34 -14.94
C ASP A 417 -14.72 3.34 -14.94
N PHE A 418 -15.03 2.06 -14.92
CA PHE A 418 -14.03 0.99 -14.83
C PHE A 418 -13.38 0.61 -16.16
N SER A 419 -13.78 1.26 -17.28
CA SER A 419 -13.31 0.93 -18.64
C SER A 419 -11.81 1.16 -18.84
N ARG A 420 -11.15 1.88 -17.94
CA ARG A 420 -9.72 2.21 -17.98
C ARG A 420 -8.83 1.37 -17.06
N ASP A 421 -9.39 0.45 -16.28
CA ASP A 421 -8.58 -0.42 -15.42
C ASP A 421 -7.86 -1.48 -16.27
N VAL A 422 -6.56 -1.33 -16.43
CA VAL A 422 -5.73 -2.24 -17.24
C VAL A 422 -5.76 -3.69 -16.75
N ARG A 423 -6.09 -3.93 -15.47
CA ARG A 423 -6.26 -5.28 -14.92
C ARG A 423 -7.55 -5.90 -15.46
N LEU A 424 -8.63 -5.12 -15.50
CA LEU A 424 -9.92 -5.54 -16.07
C LEU A 424 -9.80 -5.82 -17.57
N LEU A 425 -9.14 -4.92 -18.31
CA LEU A 425 -8.93 -5.10 -19.74
C LEU A 425 -8.09 -6.35 -20.05
N ASN A 426 -7.03 -6.61 -19.28
CA ASN A 426 -6.25 -7.84 -19.41
C ASN A 426 -7.06 -9.11 -19.07
N GLU A 427 -7.91 -9.07 -18.03
CA GLU A 427 -8.76 -10.21 -17.68
C GLU A 427 -9.80 -10.50 -18.78
N LEU A 428 -10.41 -9.47 -19.37
CA LEU A 428 -11.28 -9.62 -20.55
C LEU A 428 -10.55 -10.31 -21.70
N GLY A 429 -9.38 -9.78 -22.06
CA GLY A 429 -8.54 -10.39 -23.11
C GLY A 429 -8.19 -11.86 -22.79
N THR A 430 -7.84 -12.16 -21.54
CA THR A 430 -7.48 -13.51 -21.09
C THR A 430 -8.67 -14.47 -21.17
N VAL A 431 -9.86 -14.05 -20.75
CA VAL A 431 -11.07 -14.87 -20.78
C VAL A 431 -11.53 -15.13 -22.22
N HIS A 432 -11.55 -14.09 -23.08
CA HIS A 432 -11.83 -14.27 -24.52
C HIS A 432 -10.84 -15.22 -25.18
N PHE A 433 -9.56 -15.09 -24.86
CA PHE A 433 -8.53 -15.98 -25.39
C PHE A 433 -8.73 -17.43 -24.92
N ALA A 434 -9.11 -17.65 -23.66
CA ALA A 434 -9.41 -18.98 -23.14
C ALA A 434 -10.65 -19.60 -23.81
N LEU A 435 -11.70 -18.82 -24.05
CA LEU A 435 -12.90 -19.27 -24.78
C LEU A 435 -12.58 -19.60 -26.23
N ALA A 436 -11.86 -18.73 -26.95
CA ALA A 436 -11.46 -18.94 -28.34
C ALA A 436 -10.68 -20.26 -28.53
N ARG A 437 -9.85 -20.62 -27.56
CA ARG A 437 -9.09 -21.89 -27.60
C ARG A 437 -9.96 -23.14 -27.45
N ARG A 438 -11.23 -23.02 -27.08
CA ARG A 438 -12.20 -24.14 -26.99
C ARG A 438 -13.04 -24.26 -28.24
N GLU A 439 -13.00 -23.27 -29.13
CA GLU A 439 -13.70 -23.24 -30.41
C GLU A 439 -12.79 -23.68 -31.55
N VAL A 440 -13.37 -23.88 -32.73
CA VAL A 440 -12.68 -24.22 -33.98
C VAL A 440 -13.25 -23.40 -35.14
N GLY A 441 -12.44 -23.16 -36.18
CA GLY A 441 -12.85 -22.44 -37.39
C GLY A 441 -13.26 -21.00 -37.11
N GLU A 442 -14.29 -20.48 -37.78
CA GLU A 442 -14.73 -19.10 -37.72
C GLU A 442 -15.03 -18.62 -36.27
N GLY A 443 -15.52 -19.48 -35.39
CA GLY A 443 -15.76 -19.16 -33.98
C GLY A 443 -14.45 -18.90 -33.23
N GLN A 444 -13.42 -19.69 -33.49
CA GLN A 444 -12.09 -19.49 -32.94
C GLN A 444 -11.50 -18.17 -33.42
N ASP A 445 -11.53 -17.92 -34.72
CA ASP A 445 -10.95 -16.71 -35.31
C ASP A 445 -11.60 -15.45 -34.74
N ALA A 446 -12.92 -15.42 -34.66
CA ALA A 446 -13.67 -14.29 -34.06
C ALA A 446 -13.30 -14.08 -32.58
N GLY A 447 -13.18 -15.15 -31.78
CA GLY A 447 -12.78 -15.08 -30.38
C GLY A 447 -11.33 -14.60 -30.19
N LEU A 448 -10.41 -14.97 -31.10
CA LEU A 448 -9.03 -14.48 -31.08
C LEU A 448 -8.95 -12.99 -31.43
N GLU A 449 -9.74 -12.50 -32.40
CA GLU A 449 -9.83 -11.10 -32.74
C GLU A 449 -10.37 -10.27 -31.56
N GLU A 450 -11.39 -10.75 -30.87
CA GLU A 450 -11.94 -10.06 -29.69
C GLU A 450 -10.90 -9.99 -28.56
N ALA A 451 -10.21 -11.09 -28.27
CA ALA A 451 -9.12 -11.10 -27.29
C ALA A 451 -8.01 -10.11 -27.66
N ASN A 452 -7.62 -10.06 -28.95
CA ASN A 452 -6.66 -9.10 -29.48
C ASN A 452 -7.11 -7.66 -29.20
N SER A 453 -8.38 -7.35 -29.47
CA SER A 453 -8.95 -6.01 -29.23
C SER A 453 -8.79 -5.56 -27.78
N TRP A 454 -9.07 -6.45 -26.83
CA TRP A 454 -8.96 -6.12 -25.40
C TRP A 454 -7.51 -5.91 -24.94
N PHE A 455 -6.56 -6.73 -25.40
CA PHE A 455 -5.16 -6.51 -25.09
C PHE A 455 -4.61 -5.24 -25.76
N GLN A 456 -5.07 -4.89 -26.98
CA GLN A 456 -4.72 -3.62 -27.60
C GLN A 456 -5.27 -2.41 -26.80
N LYS A 457 -6.51 -2.50 -26.30
CA LYS A 457 -7.07 -1.48 -25.39
C LYS A 457 -6.22 -1.33 -24.12
N THR A 458 -5.71 -2.44 -23.58
CA THR A 458 -4.76 -2.39 -22.46
C THR A 458 -3.52 -1.59 -22.80
N LEU A 459 -2.95 -1.78 -24.00
CA LEU A 459 -1.76 -1.07 -24.46
C LEU A 459 -2.00 0.41 -24.75
N VAL A 460 -3.25 0.84 -25.00
CA VAL A 460 -3.60 2.26 -25.09
C VAL A 460 -3.43 2.95 -23.73
N GLU A 461 -3.87 2.32 -22.65
CA GLU A 461 -3.74 2.86 -21.29
C GLU A 461 -2.33 2.63 -20.70
N ASP A 462 -1.70 1.50 -21.02
CA ASP A 462 -0.37 1.11 -20.53
C ASP A 462 0.47 0.49 -21.67
N PRO A 463 1.18 1.29 -22.47
CA PRO A 463 1.97 0.81 -23.61
C PRO A 463 3.10 -0.16 -23.26
N GLU A 464 3.45 -0.29 -21.99
CA GLU A 464 4.51 -1.17 -21.50
C GLU A 464 3.97 -2.38 -20.74
N ASN A 465 2.68 -2.68 -20.89
CA ASN A 465 2.03 -3.74 -20.15
C ASN A 465 2.58 -5.12 -20.55
N VAL A 466 3.35 -5.71 -19.63
CA VAL A 466 4.03 -7.00 -19.84
C VAL A 466 3.03 -8.12 -20.12
N THR A 467 1.90 -8.13 -19.41
CA THR A 467 0.85 -9.16 -19.58
C THR A 467 0.19 -9.06 -20.96
N ALA A 468 -0.16 -7.84 -21.39
CA ALA A 468 -0.75 -7.63 -22.71
C ALA A 468 0.23 -8.03 -23.83
N HIS A 469 1.48 -7.61 -23.76
CA HIS A 469 2.49 -7.99 -24.76
C HIS A 469 2.73 -9.50 -24.82
N TRP A 470 2.77 -10.19 -23.67
CA TRP A 470 2.92 -11.63 -23.64
C TRP A 470 1.73 -12.35 -24.30
N ASN A 471 0.52 -11.96 -23.94
CA ASN A 471 -0.69 -12.58 -24.50
C ASN A 471 -0.86 -12.28 -25.99
N LEU A 472 -0.58 -11.05 -26.42
CA LEU A 472 -0.58 -10.68 -27.85
C LEU A 472 0.43 -11.49 -28.65
N ALA A 473 1.60 -11.78 -28.10
CA ALA A 473 2.57 -12.64 -28.78
C ALA A 473 2.01 -14.05 -29.01
N GLN A 474 1.44 -14.67 -27.97
CA GLN A 474 0.86 -16.02 -28.07
C GLN A 474 -0.35 -16.07 -29.00
N LEU A 475 -1.21 -15.06 -28.91
CA LEU A 475 -2.40 -14.95 -29.73
C LEU A 475 -2.05 -14.80 -31.22
N ASN A 476 -1.10 -13.94 -31.56
CA ASN A 476 -0.67 -13.74 -32.95
C ASN A 476 0.09 -14.96 -33.51
N ASP A 477 0.77 -15.75 -32.67
CA ASP A 477 1.30 -17.06 -33.11
C ASP A 477 0.16 -17.98 -33.57
N LEU A 478 -0.94 -18.06 -32.83
CA LEU A 478 -2.11 -18.87 -33.19
C LEU A 478 -2.82 -18.36 -34.45
N MET A 479 -2.87 -17.06 -34.65
CA MET A 479 -3.44 -16.43 -35.84
C MET A 479 -2.51 -16.51 -37.06
N GLY A 480 -1.29 -17.04 -36.93
CA GLY A 480 -0.30 -17.13 -38.00
C GLY A 480 0.43 -15.82 -38.29
N ASN A 481 0.29 -14.78 -37.48
CA ASN A 481 0.90 -13.46 -37.61
C ASN A 481 2.31 -13.42 -36.98
N ALA A 482 3.24 -14.22 -37.48
CA ALA A 482 4.54 -14.46 -36.87
C ALA A 482 5.38 -13.18 -36.64
N GLU A 483 5.27 -12.18 -37.53
CA GLU A 483 6.00 -10.92 -37.41
C GLU A 483 5.48 -10.11 -36.20
N VAL A 484 4.16 -9.94 -36.08
CA VAL A 484 3.52 -9.24 -34.95
C VAL A 484 3.80 -9.97 -33.63
N ALA A 485 3.73 -11.29 -33.62
CA ALA A 485 4.06 -12.11 -32.46
C ALA A 485 5.51 -11.88 -32.00
N SER A 486 6.46 -11.79 -32.96
CA SER A 486 7.88 -11.53 -32.68
C SER A 486 8.10 -10.13 -32.12
N GLU A 487 7.39 -9.12 -32.64
CA GLU A 487 7.44 -7.74 -32.13
C GLU A 487 6.98 -7.68 -30.67
N HIS A 488 5.81 -8.25 -30.34
CA HIS A 488 5.30 -8.28 -28.98
C HIS A 488 6.19 -9.09 -28.02
N ARG A 489 6.83 -10.18 -28.45
CA ARG A 489 7.90 -10.84 -27.66
C ARG A 489 9.10 -9.92 -27.43
N GLY A 490 9.42 -9.08 -28.39
CA GLY A 490 10.46 -8.05 -28.25
C GLY A 490 10.11 -7.04 -27.14
N PHE A 491 8.90 -6.50 -27.17
CA PHE A 491 8.41 -5.58 -26.13
C PHE A 491 8.30 -6.26 -24.75
N HIS A 492 7.80 -7.49 -24.70
CA HIS A 492 7.77 -8.24 -23.44
C HIS A 492 9.17 -8.35 -22.82
N ARG A 493 10.20 -8.75 -23.60
CA ARG A 493 11.58 -8.83 -23.11
C ARG A 493 12.15 -7.46 -22.71
N LYS A 494 11.77 -6.40 -23.43
CA LYS A 494 12.21 -5.04 -23.13
C LYS A 494 11.67 -4.53 -21.78
N TYR A 495 10.40 -4.83 -21.48
CA TYR A 495 9.69 -4.28 -20.34
C TYR A 495 9.69 -5.20 -19.12
N LYS A 496 9.98 -6.48 -19.28
CA LYS A 496 10.19 -7.44 -18.19
C LYS A 496 11.68 -7.52 -17.88
N PRO A 497 12.13 -7.17 -16.67
CA PRO A 497 13.51 -7.39 -16.27
C PRO A 497 13.89 -8.86 -16.33
N ASP A 498 15.16 -9.13 -16.59
CA ASP A 498 15.73 -10.44 -16.45
C ASP A 498 15.69 -10.88 -14.98
N ASP A 499 15.05 -12.03 -14.69
CA ASP A 499 14.84 -12.51 -13.33
C ASP A 499 16.16 -12.80 -12.62
N SER A 500 17.17 -13.34 -13.33
CA SER A 500 18.50 -13.62 -12.76
C SER A 500 19.24 -12.33 -12.40
N ALA A 501 19.18 -11.31 -13.26
CA ALA A 501 19.81 -10.01 -12.98
C ALA A 501 19.12 -9.30 -11.81
N ARG A 502 17.78 -9.43 -11.71
CA ARG A 502 17.00 -8.91 -10.58
C ARG A 502 17.43 -9.57 -9.27
N ASP A 503 17.44 -10.90 -9.24
CA ASP A 503 17.78 -11.66 -8.04
C ASP A 503 19.25 -11.44 -7.61
N GLN A 504 20.14 -11.21 -8.58
CA GLN A 504 21.55 -10.84 -8.30
C GLN A 504 21.64 -9.45 -7.66
N ALA A 505 20.92 -8.44 -8.19
CA ALA A 505 20.91 -7.09 -7.63
C ALA A 505 20.35 -7.08 -6.19
N ILE A 506 19.23 -7.77 -5.97
CA ILE A 506 18.60 -7.92 -4.65
C ILE A 506 19.56 -8.60 -3.67
N SER A 507 20.18 -9.72 -4.07
CA SER A 507 21.07 -10.49 -3.20
C SER A 507 22.32 -9.69 -2.83
N ALA A 508 22.91 -8.98 -3.77
CA ALA A 508 24.07 -8.11 -3.52
C ALA A 508 23.74 -7.02 -2.48
N HIS A 509 22.59 -6.37 -2.63
CA HIS A 509 22.16 -5.33 -1.70
C HIS A 509 21.87 -5.90 -0.30
N ARG A 510 21.14 -7.02 -0.20
CA ARG A 510 20.80 -7.68 1.08
C ARG A 510 22.05 -8.06 1.89
N ILE A 511 23.09 -8.57 1.22
CA ILE A 511 24.36 -8.93 1.87
C ILE A 511 25.08 -7.69 2.41
N ALA A 512 25.09 -6.61 1.66
CA ALA A 512 25.79 -5.38 2.03
C ALA A 512 25.05 -4.53 3.07
N ASN A 513 23.72 -4.71 3.22
CA ASN A 513 22.85 -3.84 4.01
C ASN A 513 21.93 -4.63 4.94
N PRO A 514 22.40 -5.05 6.13
CA PRO A 514 21.62 -5.84 7.07
C PRO A 514 20.25 -5.23 7.47
N PRO A 515 20.11 -3.90 7.72
CA PRO A 515 18.82 -3.30 8.01
C PRO A 515 17.82 -3.45 6.85
N ALA A 516 18.29 -3.21 5.62
CA ALA A 516 17.44 -3.36 4.43
C ALA A 516 17.07 -4.83 4.18
N ASN A 517 18.02 -5.77 4.47
CA ASN A 517 17.72 -7.19 4.42
C ASN A 517 16.63 -7.60 5.43
N HIS A 518 16.67 -7.06 6.65
CA HIS A 518 15.66 -7.27 7.67
C HIS A 518 14.29 -6.76 7.19
N ALA A 519 14.21 -5.51 6.72
CA ALA A 519 12.99 -4.89 6.22
C ALA A 519 12.40 -5.61 4.98
N ALA A 520 13.22 -6.35 4.22
CA ALA A 520 12.82 -7.13 3.06
C ALA A 520 12.47 -8.60 3.39
N SER A 521 12.37 -8.98 4.66
CA SER A 521 11.97 -10.33 5.08
C SER A 521 10.47 -10.53 4.91
N ASP A 522 10.04 -11.79 4.75
CA ASP A 522 8.61 -12.12 4.59
C ASP A 522 7.80 -11.73 5.82
N ILE A 523 8.37 -11.94 7.01
CA ILE A 523 7.82 -11.48 8.28
C ILE A 523 8.87 -10.58 8.92
N VAL A 524 8.49 -9.35 9.24
CA VAL A 524 9.38 -8.34 9.81
C VAL A 524 8.92 -8.02 11.22
N ILE A 525 9.75 -8.30 12.21
CA ILE A 525 9.53 -7.97 13.62
C ILE A 525 10.62 -7.01 14.06
N TYR A 526 10.26 -5.78 14.40
CA TYR A 526 11.17 -4.74 14.85
C TYR A 526 11.43 -4.86 16.35
N ASP A 527 12.69 -5.03 16.74
CA ASP A 527 13.11 -5.14 18.14
C ASP A 527 13.29 -3.76 18.75
N LEU A 528 12.46 -3.44 19.74
CA LEU A 528 12.48 -2.15 20.45
C LEU A 528 13.64 -2.01 21.44
N GLN A 529 14.33 -3.11 21.76
CA GLN A 529 15.43 -3.15 22.73
C GLN A 529 16.76 -3.57 22.09
N ARG A 530 16.85 -3.38 20.77
CA ARG A 530 18.08 -3.65 20.02
C ARG A 530 19.23 -2.79 20.56
N GLU A 531 20.33 -3.42 20.93
CA GLU A 531 21.55 -2.68 21.27
C GLU A 531 22.06 -1.91 20.06
N THR A 532 22.28 -0.62 20.20
CA THR A 532 22.68 0.28 19.10
C THR A 532 24.01 -0.07 18.44
N ASN A 533 24.79 -1.00 19.00
CA ASN A 533 26.10 -1.46 18.51
C ASN A 533 26.19 -2.97 18.21
N SER A 534 25.10 -3.72 18.23
CA SER A 534 25.17 -5.16 17.96
C SER A 534 25.05 -5.47 16.47
N THR A 535 26.08 -6.11 15.92
CA THR A 535 26.01 -6.87 14.67
C THR A 535 24.89 -7.92 14.82
N PRO A 536 23.99 -8.10 13.85
CA PRO A 536 22.88 -9.02 13.99
C PRO A 536 23.37 -10.45 14.29
N PRO A 537 22.65 -11.23 15.11
CA PRO A 537 22.93 -12.65 15.24
C PRO A 537 22.81 -13.29 13.86
N GLY A 538 23.87 -13.95 13.43
CA GLY A 538 23.95 -14.55 12.10
C GLY A 538 22.75 -15.44 11.82
N GLY A 539 22.05 -15.14 10.73
CA GLY A 539 20.94 -15.96 10.26
C GLY A 539 21.41 -17.39 9.96
N ARG A 540 20.68 -18.34 10.51
CA ARG A 540 20.73 -19.75 10.09
C ARG A 540 19.70 -20.02 9.03
#